data_4050cff5fd5fde86f6ea98150bea8139
#
_entry.id   4050cff5fd5fde86f6ea98150bea8139
#
_cell.length_a   1.000
_cell.length_b   1.000
_cell.length_c   1.000
_cell.angle_alpha   90.00
_cell.angle_beta   90.00
_cell.angle_gamma   90.00
#
_symmetry.space_group_name_H-M   'P 1'
#
loop_
_entity.id
_entity.type
_entity.pdbx_description
1 polymer ?
#
loop_
_entity_poly.entity_id
_entity_poly.type
_entity_poly.pdbx_seq_one_letter_code
_entity_poly.pdbx_strand_id
1 'polypeptide(L)'
;MLFDSHCHIHSPEFFNAEEAEEAYQSALKQGVEGMLLVATSVADSKAAIAFAHQHPANTWATVGVHPHEASKLNTEQLKEQLHELSLLATDEKVVGVGECGFDFYYNEKSESLANQEALLRGQLDIAQKHHLPLSFHVREAFDEFWRVLEDYQDVQAVLHSFTDQPHHAQNALKRGFYLGINGIATFTNHLWQIEQFKTLPLESIILETDAPFLTPKPKRGTINVPENVTYITNFLAELRGEDATAIAAATTHNSRSLFRL
;
A
#
# COMPACT_ATOMS: atom_id res chain seq x y z
N MET A 1 -3.15 -0.91 19.87
CA MET A 1 -3.47 -1.71 18.67
C MET A 1 -2.99 -0.94 17.47
N LEU A 2 -2.16 -1.56 16.63
CA LEU A 2 -1.60 -0.97 15.41
C LEU A 2 -1.86 -1.90 14.24
N PHE A 3 -1.98 -1.35 13.03
CA PHE A 3 -2.09 -2.08 11.79
C PHE A 3 -1.07 -1.52 10.79
N ASP A 4 -0.24 -2.37 10.21
CA ASP A 4 0.64 -2.01 9.10
C ASP A 4 -0.08 -2.35 7.79
N SER A 5 -0.58 -1.34 7.09
CA SER A 5 -1.41 -1.54 5.90
C SER A 5 -0.63 -1.76 4.60
N HIS A 6 0.70 -1.78 4.65
CA HIS A 6 1.54 -2.01 3.49
C HIS A 6 2.95 -2.43 3.89
N CYS A 7 3.27 -3.71 3.73
CA CYS A 7 4.62 -4.23 3.89
C CYS A 7 4.90 -5.42 2.96
N HIS A 8 6.18 -5.72 2.74
CA HIS A 8 6.66 -6.77 1.84
C HIS A 8 7.51 -7.83 2.56
N ILE A 9 7.25 -8.09 3.85
CA ILE A 9 8.06 -9.06 4.62
C ILE A 9 7.94 -10.51 4.10
N HIS A 10 6.90 -10.81 3.33
CA HIS A 10 6.67 -12.10 2.67
C HIS A 10 7.57 -12.31 1.45
N SER A 11 8.14 -11.23 0.90
CA SER A 11 8.85 -11.29 -0.37
C SER A 11 10.26 -11.87 -0.20
N PRO A 12 10.59 -12.99 -0.86
CA PRO A 12 11.90 -13.61 -0.77
C PRO A 12 13.01 -12.78 -1.45
N GLU A 13 12.64 -11.73 -2.17
CA GLU A 13 13.58 -10.76 -2.73
C GLU A 13 14.22 -9.92 -1.63
N PHE A 14 13.50 -9.65 -0.55
CA PHE A 14 13.91 -8.72 0.50
C PHE A 14 14.21 -9.38 1.84
N PHE A 15 13.50 -10.44 2.17
CA PHE A 15 13.63 -11.16 3.43
C PHE A 15 13.75 -12.67 3.16
N ASN A 16 14.74 -13.31 3.75
CA ASN A 16 14.71 -14.78 3.82
C ASN A 16 13.63 -15.23 4.83
N ALA A 17 13.34 -16.52 4.88
CA ALA A 17 12.24 -17.04 5.69
C ALA A 17 12.43 -16.79 7.21
N GLU A 18 13.67 -16.80 7.71
CA GLU A 18 13.98 -16.53 9.12
C GLU A 18 13.80 -15.04 9.45
N GLU A 19 14.31 -14.16 8.60
CA GLU A 19 14.16 -12.69 8.73
C GLU A 19 12.68 -12.27 8.65
N ALA A 20 11.90 -12.88 7.76
CA ALA A 20 10.46 -12.63 7.64
C ALA A 20 9.71 -13.02 8.92
N GLU A 21 10.02 -14.20 9.47
CA GLU A 21 9.44 -14.68 10.73
C GLU A 21 9.84 -13.80 11.91
N GLU A 22 11.12 -13.41 12.01
CA GLU A 22 11.59 -12.51 13.05
C GLU A 22 10.89 -11.14 12.98
N ALA A 23 10.76 -10.56 11.79
CA ALA A 23 10.06 -9.29 11.58
C ALA A 23 8.58 -9.38 11.99
N TYR A 24 7.89 -10.46 11.60
CA TYR A 24 6.53 -10.72 12.01
C TYR A 24 6.38 -10.84 13.53
N GLN A 25 7.19 -11.68 14.18
CA GLN A 25 7.12 -11.88 15.63
C GLN A 25 7.48 -10.62 16.42
N SER A 26 8.45 -9.83 15.93
CA SER A 26 8.83 -8.56 16.55
C SER A 26 7.66 -7.56 16.46
N ALA A 27 7.00 -7.47 15.33
CA ALA A 27 5.84 -6.61 15.15
C ALA A 27 4.71 -6.94 16.15
N LEU A 28 4.38 -8.22 16.31
CA LEU A 28 3.37 -8.64 17.29
C LEU A 28 3.75 -8.23 18.73
N LYS A 29 5.01 -8.40 19.11
CA LYS A 29 5.52 -8.00 20.44
C LYS A 29 5.43 -6.49 20.67
N GLN A 30 5.49 -5.68 19.61
CA GLN A 30 5.35 -4.23 19.66
C GLN A 30 3.88 -3.75 19.51
N GLY A 31 2.92 -4.67 19.50
CA GLY A 31 1.49 -4.36 19.47
C GLY A 31 0.93 -4.07 18.07
N VAL A 32 1.63 -4.51 17.01
CA VAL A 32 1.07 -4.56 15.65
C VAL A 32 0.17 -5.78 15.56
N GLU A 33 -1.13 -5.57 15.47
CA GLU A 33 -2.15 -6.64 15.50
C GLU A 33 -2.57 -7.13 14.12
N GLY A 34 -2.14 -6.43 13.06
CA GLY A 34 -2.41 -6.81 11.69
C GLY A 34 -1.40 -6.25 10.72
N MET A 35 -1.12 -7.03 9.68
CA MET A 35 -0.20 -6.66 8.60
C MET A 35 -0.81 -7.05 7.26
N LEU A 36 -0.82 -6.10 6.32
CA LEU A 36 -1.19 -6.36 4.94
C LEU A 36 0.07 -6.58 4.11
N LEU A 37 0.19 -7.78 3.58
CA LEU A 37 1.28 -8.21 2.70
C LEU A 37 0.94 -7.79 1.28
N VAL A 38 1.59 -6.75 0.78
CA VAL A 38 1.26 -6.17 -0.52
C VAL A 38 2.17 -6.71 -1.59
N ALA A 39 1.57 -7.33 -2.61
CA ALA A 39 2.31 -8.00 -3.67
C ALA A 39 2.61 -7.07 -4.86
N THR A 40 3.73 -7.33 -5.52
CA THR A 40 4.23 -6.52 -6.65
C THR A 40 4.25 -7.29 -7.98
N SER A 41 4.02 -8.61 -7.95
CA SER A 41 3.94 -9.49 -9.13
C SER A 41 3.06 -10.69 -8.84
N VAL A 42 2.73 -11.50 -9.87
CA VAL A 42 2.00 -12.77 -9.69
C VAL A 42 2.77 -13.74 -8.80
N ALA A 43 4.09 -13.82 -8.95
CA ALA A 43 4.91 -14.69 -8.11
C ALA A 43 4.91 -14.22 -6.65
N ASP A 44 5.04 -12.93 -6.44
CA ASP A 44 5.01 -12.28 -5.14
C ASP A 44 3.61 -12.38 -4.48
N SER A 45 2.53 -12.29 -5.28
CA SER A 45 1.15 -12.55 -4.81
C SER A 45 0.99 -13.96 -4.24
N LYS A 46 1.57 -14.97 -4.89
CA LYS A 46 1.57 -16.35 -4.38
C LYS A 46 2.34 -16.46 -3.06
N ALA A 47 3.47 -15.77 -2.93
CA ALA A 47 4.26 -15.74 -1.70
C ALA A 47 3.50 -15.02 -0.56
N ALA A 48 2.85 -13.89 -0.84
CA ALA A 48 2.03 -13.15 0.12
C ALA A 48 0.88 -14.01 0.66
N ILE A 49 0.15 -14.69 -0.22
CA ILE A 49 -0.92 -15.61 0.14
C ILE A 49 -0.38 -16.77 1.01
N ALA A 50 0.75 -17.37 0.62
CA ALA A 50 1.35 -18.45 1.37
C ALA A 50 1.76 -18.03 2.79
N PHE A 51 2.37 -16.84 2.93
CA PHE A 51 2.72 -16.29 4.23
C PHE A 51 1.46 -15.97 5.06
N ALA A 52 0.41 -15.42 4.43
CA ALA A 52 -0.85 -15.13 5.12
C ALA A 52 -1.55 -16.40 5.63
N HIS A 53 -1.46 -17.50 4.92
CA HIS A 53 -1.96 -18.80 5.39
C HIS A 53 -1.13 -19.39 6.53
N GLN A 54 0.17 -19.10 6.61
CA GLN A 54 1.02 -19.51 7.75
C GLN A 54 0.67 -18.71 9.03
N HIS A 55 0.24 -17.45 8.89
CA HIS A 55 -0.07 -16.54 10.00
C HIS A 55 -1.52 -16.01 9.94
N PRO A 56 -2.53 -16.89 9.93
CA PRO A 56 -3.90 -16.55 9.54
C PRO A 56 -4.63 -15.56 10.46
N ALA A 57 -4.14 -15.36 11.67
CA ALA A 57 -4.78 -14.48 12.64
C ALA A 57 -4.49 -13.00 12.44
N ASN A 58 -3.33 -12.69 11.87
CA ASN A 58 -2.78 -11.32 11.88
C ASN A 58 -2.28 -10.84 10.51
N THR A 59 -2.38 -11.68 9.47
CA THR A 59 -1.91 -11.31 8.14
C THR A 59 -2.94 -11.58 7.06
N TRP A 60 -2.94 -10.69 6.08
CA TRP A 60 -3.75 -10.74 4.87
C TRP A 60 -2.88 -10.37 3.69
N ALA A 61 -3.32 -10.66 2.47
CA ALA A 61 -2.58 -10.41 1.26
C ALA A 61 -3.35 -9.53 0.28
N THR A 62 -2.64 -8.79 -0.54
CA THR A 62 -3.16 -8.30 -1.83
C THR A 62 -2.60 -9.16 -2.96
N VAL A 63 -3.23 -9.06 -4.12
CA VAL A 63 -2.72 -9.60 -5.37
C VAL A 63 -2.56 -8.46 -6.36
N GLY A 64 -1.38 -8.36 -7.00
CA GLY A 64 -1.15 -7.24 -7.90
C GLY A 64 0.13 -7.37 -8.72
N VAL A 65 0.23 -6.50 -9.71
CA VAL A 65 1.43 -6.30 -10.52
C VAL A 65 1.76 -4.82 -10.51
N HIS A 66 2.92 -4.51 -9.96
CA HIS A 66 3.43 -3.15 -9.83
C HIS A 66 3.69 -2.52 -11.21
N PRO A 67 3.49 -1.21 -11.40
CA PRO A 67 3.72 -0.54 -12.68
C PRO A 67 5.13 -0.71 -13.27
N HIS A 68 6.15 -0.94 -12.45
CA HIS A 68 7.51 -1.23 -12.95
C HIS A 68 7.60 -2.53 -13.77
N GLU A 69 6.73 -3.49 -13.53
CA GLU A 69 6.69 -4.73 -14.29
C GLU A 69 6.08 -4.53 -15.69
N ALA A 70 5.24 -3.52 -15.87
CA ALA A 70 4.52 -3.26 -17.11
C ALA A 70 5.44 -3.10 -18.33
N SER A 71 6.60 -2.45 -18.16
CA SER A 71 7.58 -2.26 -19.25
C SER A 71 8.25 -3.55 -19.73
N LYS A 72 8.22 -4.59 -18.90
CA LYS A 72 8.81 -5.91 -19.18
C LYS A 72 7.84 -6.85 -19.90
N LEU A 73 6.57 -6.50 -20.00
CA LEU A 73 5.49 -7.36 -20.48
C LEU A 73 5.06 -6.98 -21.90
N ASN A 74 4.94 -7.97 -22.77
CA ASN A 74 4.19 -7.83 -24.02
C ASN A 74 2.67 -8.04 -23.76
N THR A 75 1.85 -7.76 -24.77
CA THR A 75 0.39 -7.82 -24.64
C THR A 75 -0.14 -9.19 -24.20
N GLU A 76 0.47 -10.29 -24.64
CA GLU A 76 0.03 -11.64 -24.26
C GLU A 76 0.40 -11.96 -22.81
N GLN A 77 1.64 -11.65 -22.42
CA GLN A 77 2.11 -11.79 -21.05
C GLN A 77 1.25 -10.96 -20.07
N LEU A 78 0.87 -9.74 -20.46
CA LEU A 78 0.00 -8.91 -19.64
C LEU A 78 -1.36 -9.58 -19.41
N LYS A 79 -1.98 -10.17 -20.44
CA LYS A 79 -3.24 -10.90 -20.30
C LYS A 79 -3.10 -12.15 -19.42
N GLU A 80 -1.99 -12.89 -19.56
CA GLU A 80 -1.69 -14.05 -18.71
C GLU A 80 -1.57 -13.64 -17.24
N GLN A 81 -0.83 -12.56 -16.95
CA GLN A 81 -0.68 -12.04 -15.60
C GLN A 81 -2.04 -11.64 -15.00
N LEU A 82 -2.86 -10.88 -15.72
CA LEU A 82 -4.19 -10.48 -15.27
C LEU A 82 -5.12 -11.67 -15.06
N HIS A 83 -5.02 -12.70 -15.91
CA HIS A 83 -5.80 -13.93 -15.72
C HIS A 83 -5.39 -14.65 -14.41
N GLU A 84 -4.09 -14.82 -14.17
CA GLU A 84 -3.60 -15.44 -12.94
C GLU A 84 -3.98 -14.62 -11.70
N LEU A 85 -3.85 -13.27 -11.74
CA LEU A 85 -4.30 -12.42 -10.64
C LEU A 85 -5.79 -12.61 -10.33
N SER A 86 -6.65 -12.69 -11.37
CA SER A 86 -8.08 -12.91 -11.18
C SER A 86 -8.40 -14.26 -10.53
N LEU A 87 -7.58 -15.28 -10.73
CA LEU A 87 -7.70 -16.56 -10.03
C LEU A 87 -7.24 -16.44 -8.58
N LEU A 88 -6.09 -15.82 -8.34
CA LEU A 88 -5.55 -15.62 -6.99
C LEU A 88 -6.46 -14.73 -6.12
N ALA A 89 -7.16 -13.77 -6.72
CA ALA A 89 -8.10 -12.89 -6.03
C ALA A 89 -9.30 -13.61 -5.38
N THR A 90 -9.46 -14.92 -5.62
CA THR A 90 -10.50 -15.75 -4.98
C THR A 90 -10.04 -16.41 -3.69
N ASP A 91 -8.76 -16.30 -3.32
CA ASP A 91 -8.25 -16.88 -2.08
C ASP A 91 -8.79 -16.10 -0.86
N GLU A 92 -9.16 -16.81 0.22
CA GLU A 92 -9.74 -16.23 1.42
C GLU A 92 -8.81 -15.26 2.18
N LYS A 93 -7.50 -15.33 1.94
CA LYS A 93 -6.51 -14.42 2.51
C LYS A 93 -6.33 -13.14 1.70
N VAL A 94 -6.88 -13.10 0.49
CA VAL A 94 -6.80 -11.92 -0.36
C VAL A 94 -7.92 -10.95 -0.02
N VAL A 95 -7.52 -9.77 0.43
CA VAL A 95 -8.43 -8.71 0.87
C VAL A 95 -8.35 -7.44 0.03
N GLY A 96 -7.50 -7.43 -0.99
CA GLY A 96 -7.34 -6.28 -1.88
C GLY A 96 -6.59 -6.60 -3.17
N VAL A 97 -6.65 -5.69 -4.11
CA VAL A 97 -5.85 -5.70 -5.35
C VAL A 97 -4.79 -4.60 -5.27
N GLY A 98 -3.57 -4.94 -5.54
CA GLY A 98 -2.40 -4.07 -5.48
C GLY A 98 -1.14 -4.85 -5.09
N GLU A 99 -0.01 -4.23 -5.30
CA GLU A 99 0.26 -2.84 -5.61
C GLU A 99 0.05 -2.58 -7.11
N CYS A 100 -0.73 -1.58 -7.45
CA CYS A 100 -1.04 -1.27 -8.85
C CYS A 100 -1.16 0.25 -9.07
N GLY A 101 -0.95 0.71 -10.29
CA GLY A 101 -1.05 2.14 -10.58
C GLY A 101 -0.12 2.61 -11.68
N PHE A 102 0.52 3.76 -11.44
CA PHE A 102 1.46 4.38 -12.37
C PHE A 102 2.75 4.81 -11.67
N ASP A 103 3.90 4.61 -12.34
CA ASP A 103 5.20 5.16 -11.93
C ASP A 103 5.98 5.64 -13.16
N PHE A 104 6.24 6.95 -13.24
CA PHE A 104 7.05 7.54 -14.29
C PHE A 104 8.43 8.04 -13.79
N TYR A 105 8.79 7.70 -12.56
CA TYR A 105 10.09 8.09 -12.01
C TYR A 105 11.26 7.29 -12.62
N TYR A 106 11.07 5.98 -12.79
CA TYR A 106 12.12 5.11 -13.34
C TYR A 106 11.93 4.75 -14.81
N ASN A 107 10.71 4.89 -15.33
CA ASN A 107 10.37 4.55 -16.70
C ASN A 107 9.89 5.78 -17.45
N GLU A 108 10.49 6.05 -18.61
CA GLU A 108 10.03 7.12 -19.48
C GLU A 108 8.54 6.95 -19.78
N LYS A 109 7.77 8.01 -19.51
CA LYS A 109 6.32 8.00 -19.72
C LYS A 109 5.93 7.58 -21.13
N SER A 110 6.62 8.10 -22.15
CA SER A 110 6.36 7.79 -23.57
C SER A 110 6.49 6.32 -23.92
N GLU A 111 7.30 5.57 -23.17
CA GLU A 111 7.57 4.15 -23.43
C GLU A 111 6.71 3.22 -22.59
N SER A 112 6.27 3.66 -21.41
CA SER A 112 5.61 2.81 -20.41
C SER A 112 4.12 3.07 -20.22
N LEU A 113 3.60 4.24 -20.60
CA LEU A 113 2.22 4.67 -20.34
C LEU A 113 1.18 3.65 -20.80
N ALA A 114 1.26 3.18 -22.05
CA ALA A 114 0.24 2.30 -22.62
C ALA A 114 0.15 0.96 -21.86
N ASN A 115 1.29 0.38 -21.49
CA ASN A 115 1.33 -0.88 -20.76
C ASN A 115 0.91 -0.69 -19.29
N GLN A 116 1.35 0.39 -18.63
CA GLN A 116 0.92 0.69 -17.27
C GLN A 116 -0.59 0.95 -17.20
N GLU A 117 -1.15 1.71 -18.16
CA GLU A 117 -2.59 1.95 -18.23
C GLU A 117 -3.37 0.65 -18.47
N ALA A 118 -2.93 -0.20 -19.41
CA ALA A 118 -3.59 -1.48 -19.65
C ALA A 118 -3.56 -2.41 -18.42
N LEU A 119 -2.41 -2.43 -17.72
CA LEU A 119 -2.23 -3.21 -16.50
C LEU A 119 -3.12 -2.68 -15.35
N LEU A 120 -3.16 -1.36 -15.15
CA LEU A 120 -4.01 -0.74 -14.13
C LEU A 120 -5.49 -1.01 -14.41
N ARG A 121 -5.96 -0.81 -15.66
CA ARG A 121 -7.35 -1.08 -16.03
C ARG A 121 -7.74 -2.54 -15.78
N GLY A 122 -6.88 -3.49 -16.15
CA GLY A 122 -7.13 -4.90 -15.88
C GLY A 122 -7.22 -5.23 -14.38
N GLN A 123 -6.40 -4.58 -13.55
CA GLN A 123 -6.46 -4.76 -12.09
C GLN A 123 -7.69 -4.06 -11.47
N LEU A 124 -8.11 -2.92 -11.99
CA LEU A 124 -9.38 -2.29 -11.62
C LEU A 124 -10.58 -3.20 -11.95
N ASP A 125 -10.59 -3.83 -13.13
CA ASP A 125 -11.63 -4.78 -13.52
C ASP A 125 -11.66 -6.02 -12.59
N ILE A 126 -10.49 -6.52 -12.19
CA ILE A 126 -10.39 -7.61 -11.21
C ILE A 126 -10.96 -7.18 -9.86
N ALA A 127 -10.58 -5.99 -9.37
CA ALA A 127 -11.07 -5.45 -8.11
C ALA A 127 -12.61 -5.29 -8.11
N GLN A 128 -13.18 -4.74 -9.18
CA GLN A 128 -14.63 -4.64 -9.33
C GLN A 128 -15.32 -6.01 -9.37
N LYS A 129 -14.79 -6.95 -10.15
CA LYS A 129 -15.35 -8.30 -10.28
C LYS A 129 -15.41 -9.06 -8.95
N HIS A 130 -14.38 -8.90 -8.12
CA HIS A 130 -14.25 -9.61 -6.84
C HIS A 130 -14.67 -8.74 -5.63
N HIS A 131 -15.14 -7.50 -5.87
CA HIS A 131 -15.52 -6.53 -4.84
C HIS A 131 -14.40 -6.23 -3.83
N LEU A 132 -13.16 -6.17 -4.29
CA LEU A 132 -11.98 -5.91 -3.48
C LEU A 132 -11.58 -4.43 -3.54
N PRO A 133 -11.09 -3.85 -2.44
CA PRO A 133 -10.44 -2.53 -2.45
C PRO A 133 -9.07 -2.59 -3.13
N LEU A 134 -8.53 -1.40 -3.45
CA LEU A 134 -7.23 -1.29 -4.11
C LEU A 134 -6.19 -0.58 -3.25
N SER A 135 -4.94 -1.03 -3.38
CA SER A 135 -3.75 -0.32 -2.91
C SER A 135 -3.02 0.26 -4.13
N PHE A 136 -3.13 1.58 -4.29
CA PHE A 136 -2.57 2.27 -5.45
C PHE A 136 -1.17 2.82 -5.19
N HIS A 137 -0.28 2.57 -6.13
CA HIS A 137 1.01 3.22 -6.30
C HIS A 137 0.90 4.30 -7.37
N VAL A 138 1.13 5.56 -7.00
CA VAL A 138 1.11 6.66 -7.98
C VAL A 138 2.31 7.58 -7.75
N ARG A 139 3.25 7.56 -8.70
CA ARG A 139 4.46 8.37 -8.60
C ARG A 139 4.72 9.14 -9.89
N GLU A 140 4.75 10.48 -9.78
CA GLU A 140 4.91 11.41 -10.93
C GLU A 140 3.89 11.19 -12.05
N ALA A 141 2.65 10.72 -11.70
CA ALA A 141 1.68 10.20 -12.66
C ALA A 141 0.21 10.49 -12.30
N PHE A 142 -0.06 11.45 -11.41
CA PHE A 142 -1.41 11.67 -10.91
C PHE A 142 -2.40 12.14 -11.97
N ASP A 143 -1.98 12.87 -12.99
CA ASP A 143 -2.87 13.33 -14.07
C ASP A 143 -3.39 12.13 -14.88
N GLU A 144 -2.52 11.18 -15.22
CA GLU A 144 -2.88 9.96 -15.93
C GLU A 144 -3.72 9.05 -15.05
N PHE A 145 -3.38 8.94 -13.78
CA PHE A 145 -4.12 8.15 -12.81
C PHE A 145 -5.57 8.63 -12.69
N TRP A 146 -5.79 9.94 -12.46
CA TRP A 146 -7.14 10.47 -12.34
C TRP A 146 -7.95 10.30 -13.62
N ARG A 147 -7.32 10.47 -14.80
CA ARG A 147 -7.97 10.25 -16.09
C ARG A 147 -8.49 8.81 -16.22
N VAL A 148 -7.72 7.80 -15.83
CA VAL A 148 -8.18 6.41 -15.84
C VAL A 148 -9.32 6.21 -14.85
N LEU A 149 -9.23 6.80 -13.67
CA LEU A 149 -10.25 6.66 -12.63
C LEU A 149 -11.59 7.35 -12.95
N GLU A 150 -11.66 8.20 -13.98
CA GLU A 150 -12.94 8.77 -14.48
C GLU A 150 -13.87 7.69 -15.01
N ASP A 151 -13.33 6.61 -15.57
CA ASP A 151 -14.08 5.50 -16.14
C ASP A 151 -14.59 4.50 -15.08
N TYR A 152 -14.14 4.62 -13.81
CA TYR A 152 -14.44 3.68 -12.74
C TYR A 152 -15.21 4.36 -11.60
N GLN A 153 -16.38 3.81 -11.27
CA GLN A 153 -17.22 4.28 -10.17
C GLN A 153 -17.08 3.32 -8.97
N ASP A 154 -17.41 3.82 -7.77
CA ASP A 154 -17.47 3.05 -6.52
C ASP A 154 -16.17 2.32 -6.14
N VAL A 155 -15.02 2.88 -6.57
CA VAL A 155 -13.71 2.38 -6.20
C VAL A 155 -13.44 2.68 -4.73
N GLN A 156 -13.09 1.65 -3.96
CA GLN A 156 -12.58 1.78 -2.59
C GLN A 156 -11.06 1.57 -2.63
N ALA A 157 -10.30 2.49 -2.09
CA ALA A 157 -8.85 2.42 -2.24
C ALA A 157 -8.08 3.20 -1.17
N VAL A 158 -6.80 2.87 -1.08
CA VAL A 158 -5.75 3.70 -0.49
C VAL A 158 -4.80 4.17 -1.59
N LEU A 159 -4.41 5.43 -1.53
CA LEU A 159 -3.18 5.90 -2.17
C LEU A 159 -2.03 5.63 -1.22
N HIS A 160 -1.32 4.53 -1.46
CA HIS A 160 -0.16 4.13 -0.68
C HIS A 160 0.96 5.19 -0.78
N SER A 161 1.71 5.37 0.30
CA SER A 161 2.89 6.27 0.34
C SER A 161 2.59 7.69 -0.16
N PHE A 162 1.45 8.25 0.25
CA PHE A 162 1.00 9.52 -0.30
C PHE A 162 1.89 10.69 0.14
N THR A 163 2.60 11.28 -0.81
CA THR A 163 3.54 12.39 -0.60
C THR A 163 3.38 13.51 -1.62
N ASP A 164 2.31 13.50 -2.40
CA ASP A 164 2.08 14.43 -3.49
C ASP A 164 1.29 15.69 -3.06
N GLN A 165 1.05 16.58 -4.02
CA GLN A 165 0.49 17.90 -3.81
C GLN A 165 -0.90 17.88 -3.15
N PRO A 166 -1.25 18.92 -2.35
CA PRO A 166 -2.53 18.97 -1.63
C PRO A 166 -3.79 18.81 -2.50
N HIS A 167 -3.74 19.26 -3.76
CA HIS A 167 -4.91 19.09 -4.64
C HIS A 167 -5.17 17.60 -5.01
N HIS A 168 -4.14 16.76 -5.08
CA HIS A 168 -4.31 15.31 -5.27
C HIS A 168 -4.87 14.65 -4.01
N ALA A 169 -4.45 15.11 -2.81
CA ALA A 169 -5.09 14.69 -1.56
C ALA A 169 -6.60 15.03 -1.56
N GLN A 170 -6.95 16.26 -1.95
CA GLN A 170 -8.35 16.67 -2.04
C GLN A 170 -9.15 15.83 -3.03
N ASN A 171 -8.58 15.47 -4.17
CA ASN A 171 -9.22 14.61 -5.16
C ASN A 171 -9.45 13.19 -4.59
N ALA A 172 -8.47 12.64 -3.87
CA ALA A 172 -8.59 11.35 -3.19
C ALA A 172 -9.71 11.38 -2.14
N LEU A 173 -9.71 12.40 -1.27
CA LEU A 173 -10.73 12.58 -0.23
C LEU A 173 -12.15 12.72 -0.81
N LYS A 174 -12.33 13.44 -1.91
CA LYS A 174 -13.63 13.55 -2.60
C LYS A 174 -14.15 12.22 -3.13
N ARG A 175 -13.25 11.29 -3.44
CA ARG A 175 -13.58 9.92 -3.87
C ARG A 175 -13.73 8.95 -2.69
N GLY A 176 -13.51 9.40 -1.45
CA GLY A 176 -13.51 8.55 -0.26
C GLY A 176 -12.30 7.63 -0.14
N PHE A 177 -11.19 7.96 -0.80
CA PHE A 177 -9.95 7.18 -0.70
C PHE A 177 -9.23 7.50 0.60
N TYR A 178 -8.55 6.50 1.13
CA TYR A 178 -7.60 6.67 2.21
C TYR A 178 -6.22 7.10 1.67
N LEU A 179 -5.44 7.74 2.55
CA LEU A 179 -4.08 8.16 2.28
C LEU A 179 -3.13 7.42 3.20
N GLY A 180 -2.19 6.65 2.60
CA GLY A 180 -1.17 5.91 3.32
C GLY A 180 -0.05 6.82 3.78
N ILE A 181 0.22 6.86 5.09
CA ILE A 181 1.29 7.63 5.70
C ILE A 181 2.35 6.69 6.22
N ASN A 182 3.58 6.86 5.76
CA ASN A 182 4.72 6.01 6.13
C ASN A 182 5.91 6.80 6.70
N GLY A 183 7.07 6.14 6.74
CA GLY A 183 8.29 6.71 7.30
C GLY A 183 8.73 8.04 6.70
N ILE A 184 8.36 8.36 5.45
CA ILE A 184 8.68 9.65 4.81
C ILE A 184 8.21 10.82 5.66
N ALA A 185 7.05 10.72 6.31
CA ALA A 185 6.52 11.77 7.16
C ALA A 185 7.53 12.20 8.24
N THR A 186 8.33 11.26 8.75
CA THR A 186 9.29 11.51 9.84
C THR A 186 10.58 12.21 9.39
N PHE A 187 10.88 12.23 8.09
CA PHE A 187 12.15 12.78 7.58
C PHE A 187 12.02 13.74 6.40
N THR A 188 10.82 13.97 5.87
CA THR A 188 10.62 15.00 4.86
C THR A 188 11.00 16.39 5.40
N ASN A 189 11.54 17.24 4.52
CA ASN A 189 11.86 18.65 4.82
C ASN A 189 10.90 19.62 4.09
N HIS A 190 9.93 19.11 3.36
CA HIS A 190 8.95 19.91 2.65
C HIS A 190 7.86 20.39 3.62
N LEU A 191 7.88 21.67 3.95
CA LEU A 191 6.92 22.25 4.92
C LEU A 191 5.46 22.01 4.54
N TRP A 192 5.14 22.03 3.25
CA TRP A 192 3.79 21.78 2.77
C TRP A 192 3.34 20.33 3.00
N GLN A 193 4.25 19.33 2.90
CA GLN A 193 3.94 17.93 3.23
C GLN A 193 3.71 17.79 4.73
N ILE A 194 4.56 18.40 5.55
CA ILE A 194 4.41 18.39 7.01
C ILE A 194 3.05 18.96 7.41
N GLU A 195 2.68 20.11 6.84
CA GLU A 195 1.37 20.73 7.10
C GLU A 195 0.22 19.86 6.60
N GLN A 196 0.39 19.19 5.46
CA GLN A 196 -0.59 18.24 4.95
C GLN A 196 -0.79 17.07 5.93
N PHE A 197 0.25 16.39 6.40
CA PHE A 197 0.14 15.32 7.38
C PHE A 197 -0.51 15.76 8.69
N LYS A 198 -0.28 17.02 9.08
CA LYS A 198 -0.88 17.62 10.26
C LYS A 198 -2.38 17.86 10.10
N THR A 199 -2.85 18.24 8.92
CA THR A 199 -4.20 18.77 8.70
C THR A 199 -5.15 17.80 8.00
N LEU A 200 -4.66 16.69 7.44
CA LEU A 200 -5.52 15.66 6.85
C LEU A 200 -6.55 15.14 7.85
N PRO A 201 -7.81 14.90 7.44
CA PRO A 201 -8.81 14.27 8.29
C PRO A 201 -8.32 12.91 8.79
N LEU A 202 -8.36 12.68 10.11
CA LEU A 202 -7.82 11.46 10.70
C LEU A 202 -8.57 10.21 10.19
N GLU A 203 -9.85 10.34 9.90
CA GLU A 203 -10.69 9.30 9.32
C GLU A 203 -10.32 8.89 7.88
N SER A 204 -9.42 9.64 7.23
CA SER A 204 -8.91 9.33 5.88
C SER A 204 -7.47 8.81 5.87
N ILE A 205 -6.85 8.68 7.04
CA ILE A 205 -5.44 8.25 7.15
C ILE A 205 -5.38 6.77 7.51
N ILE A 206 -4.51 6.03 6.83
CA ILE A 206 -4.01 4.73 7.28
C ILE A 206 -2.50 4.78 7.42
N LEU A 207 -1.96 3.96 8.32
CA LEU A 207 -0.52 3.90 8.57
C LEU A 207 0.09 2.66 7.96
N GLU A 208 1.29 2.81 7.46
CA GLU A 208 2.02 1.75 6.78
C GLU A 208 3.52 1.90 6.98
N THR A 209 4.29 0.83 6.82
CA THR A 209 5.75 0.92 6.86
C THR A 209 6.38 0.99 5.49
N ASP A 210 5.81 0.31 4.52
CA ASP A 210 6.46 0.00 3.23
C ASP A 210 7.77 -0.80 3.43
N ALA A 211 7.82 -1.63 4.46
CA ALA A 211 8.99 -2.46 4.76
C ALA A 211 9.32 -3.39 3.58
N PRO A 212 10.61 -3.44 3.13
CA PRO A 212 11.86 -3.02 3.80
C PRO A 212 12.27 -1.56 3.54
N PHE A 213 11.47 -0.79 2.84
CA PHE A 213 11.78 0.57 2.40
C PHE A 213 11.40 1.63 3.45
N LEU A 214 11.74 2.89 3.19
CA LEU A 214 11.23 4.08 3.84
C LEU A 214 11.34 4.10 5.38
N THR A 215 12.37 3.47 5.94
CA THR A 215 12.61 3.38 7.39
C THR A 215 12.44 4.74 8.07
N PRO A 216 11.57 4.86 9.10
CA PRO A 216 11.34 6.13 9.79
C PRO A 216 12.53 6.56 10.66
N LYS A 217 12.58 7.85 11.05
CA LYS A 217 13.42 8.26 12.17
C LYS A 217 12.87 7.66 13.47
N PRO A 218 13.73 7.25 14.44
CA PRO A 218 15.19 7.39 14.43
C PRO A 218 15.95 6.23 13.76
N LYS A 219 15.26 5.30 13.09
CA LYS A 219 15.83 4.06 12.53
C LYS A 219 16.43 4.21 11.12
N ARG A 220 16.52 5.43 10.57
CA ARG A 220 17.10 5.67 9.23
C ARG A 220 18.43 4.96 9.03
N GLY A 221 18.60 4.33 7.84
CA GLY A 221 19.80 3.59 7.47
C GLY A 221 19.79 2.11 7.85
N THR A 222 18.71 1.61 8.46
CA THR A 222 18.47 0.18 8.66
C THR A 222 17.38 -0.32 7.70
N ILE A 223 17.27 -1.63 7.55
CA ILE A 223 16.13 -2.26 6.87
C ILE A 223 14.86 -1.96 7.68
N ASN A 224 13.81 -1.54 6.99
CA ASN A 224 12.53 -1.29 7.64
C ASN A 224 11.79 -2.60 7.93
N VAL A 225 11.02 -2.60 9.02
CA VAL A 225 10.21 -3.74 9.46
C VAL A 225 8.85 -3.24 9.99
N PRO A 226 7.79 -4.08 10.01
CA PRO A 226 6.43 -3.64 10.36
C PRO A 226 6.30 -3.02 11.76
N GLU A 227 7.13 -3.42 12.74
CA GLU A 227 7.13 -2.81 14.08
C GLU A 227 7.38 -1.29 14.06
N ASN A 228 8.06 -0.80 13.01
CA ASN A 228 8.39 0.61 12.87
C ASN A 228 7.17 1.51 12.59
N VAL A 229 5.99 0.96 12.32
CA VAL A 229 4.73 1.72 12.28
C VAL A 229 4.48 2.46 13.59
N THR A 230 5.03 1.95 14.71
CA THR A 230 5.00 2.61 16.02
C THR A 230 5.67 3.98 16.01
N TYR A 231 6.82 4.12 15.32
CA TYR A 231 7.51 5.41 15.21
C TYR A 231 6.72 6.39 14.35
N ILE A 232 6.05 5.90 13.31
CA ILE A 232 5.21 6.72 12.42
C ILE A 232 3.99 7.23 13.20
N THR A 233 3.36 6.35 13.98
CA THR A 233 2.23 6.69 14.87
C THR A 233 2.61 7.79 15.86
N ASN A 234 3.73 7.60 16.57
CA ASN A 234 4.19 8.56 17.58
C ASN A 234 4.54 9.91 16.95
N PHE A 235 5.21 9.89 15.79
CA PHE A 235 5.52 11.11 15.05
C PHE A 235 4.24 11.87 14.64
N LEU A 236 3.26 11.16 14.10
CA LEU A 236 2.00 11.78 13.68
C LEU A 236 1.22 12.36 14.87
N ALA A 237 1.21 11.65 15.99
CA ALA A 237 0.60 12.12 17.23
C ALA A 237 1.27 13.41 17.73
N GLU A 238 2.60 13.47 17.80
CA GLU A 238 3.36 14.65 18.17
C GLU A 238 3.10 15.82 17.22
N LEU A 239 3.15 15.57 15.89
CA LEU A 239 2.92 16.58 14.86
C LEU A 239 1.53 17.22 14.96
N ARG A 240 0.51 16.41 15.26
CA ARG A 240 -0.89 16.82 15.33
C ARG A 240 -1.31 17.35 16.72
N GLY A 241 -0.48 17.07 17.74
CA GLY A 241 -0.83 17.37 19.14
C GLY A 241 -1.97 16.47 19.65
N GLU A 242 -2.07 15.26 19.15
CA GLU A 242 -3.10 14.26 19.48
C GLU A 242 -2.49 13.09 20.28
N ASP A 243 -3.33 12.33 20.97
CA ASP A 243 -2.89 11.13 21.70
C ASP A 243 -2.50 10.01 20.73
N ALA A 244 -1.32 9.38 20.95
CA ALA A 244 -0.83 8.30 20.09
C ALA A 244 -1.77 7.08 20.06
N THR A 245 -2.47 6.82 21.17
CA THR A 245 -3.47 5.73 21.25
C THR A 245 -4.69 6.05 20.39
N ALA A 246 -5.10 7.32 20.34
CA ALA A 246 -6.20 7.77 19.49
C ALA A 246 -5.82 7.65 17.99
N ILE A 247 -4.62 8.10 17.62
CA ILE A 247 -4.10 7.94 16.25
C ILE A 247 -4.06 6.45 15.86
N ALA A 248 -3.46 5.60 16.71
CA ALA A 248 -3.38 4.16 16.48
C ALA A 248 -4.76 3.51 16.29
N ALA A 249 -5.71 3.86 17.16
CA ALA A 249 -7.07 3.31 17.09
C ALA A 249 -7.81 3.74 15.82
N ALA A 250 -7.75 5.02 15.47
CA ALA A 250 -8.42 5.56 14.27
C ALA A 250 -7.84 4.96 12.98
N THR A 251 -6.51 4.96 12.83
CA THR A 251 -5.85 4.47 11.62
C THR A 251 -5.97 2.95 11.46
N THR A 252 -5.97 2.20 12.56
CA THR A 252 -6.27 0.76 12.55
C THR A 252 -7.72 0.50 12.15
N HIS A 253 -8.67 1.28 12.68
CA HIS A 253 -10.08 1.20 12.29
C HIS A 253 -10.25 1.47 10.78
N ASN A 254 -9.59 2.50 10.27
CA ASN A 254 -9.64 2.87 8.85
C ASN A 254 -9.10 1.73 7.96
N SER A 255 -7.95 1.15 8.32
CA SER A 255 -7.37 0.01 7.59
C SER A 255 -8.33 -1.19 7.57
N ARG A 256 -8.89 -1.55 8.75
CA ARG A 256 -9.87 -2.63 8.85
C ARG A 256 -11.15 -2.35 8.07
N SER A 257 -11.62 -1.12 8.08
CA SER A 257 -12.81 -0.70 7.33
C SER A 257 -12.60 -0.83 5.83
N LEU A 258 -11.44 -0.37 5.31
CA LEU A 258 -11.12 -0.45 3.89
C LEU A 258 -11.04 -1.91 3.44
N PHE A 259 -10.30 -2.74 4.15
CA PHE A 259 -10.03 -4.14 3.78
C PHE A 259 -11.05 -5.14 4.35
N ARG A 260 -12.09 -4.66 5.06
CA ARG A 260 -13.20 -5.47 5.62
C ARG A 260 -12.74 -6.59 6.56
N LEU A 261 -11.86 -6.25 7.52
CA LEU A 261 -11.21 -7.16 8.47
C LEU A 261 -11.83 -7.13 9.86
#